data_fcd212f2d7e126858f3ad3b2f681fe5d
#
_entry.id   fcd212f2d7e126858f3ad3b2f681fe5d
#
_cell.length_a   1.000
_cell.length_b   1.000
_cell.length_c   1.000
_cell.angle_alpha   90.00
_cell.angle_beta   90.00
_cell.angle_gamma   90.00
#
_symmetry.space_group_name_H-M   'P 1'
#
loop_
_entity.id
_entity.type
_entity.pdbx_description
1 polymer ?
#
loop_
_entity_poly.entity_id
_entity_poly.type
_entity_poly.pdbx_seq_one_letter_code
_entity_poly.pdbx_strand_id
1 'polypeptide(L)'
;PRTMIDKAFLSTDLFLLTLTVGLYCLGTAVYRRIRMPLLHPVLLTFVAVIVFLRAADIGYARYQEATGILDFALGMSVVALGYLLYEQVEQLRGSLLPVGIATLAGCVAGVLSVVYIAMAFGAGREILNSIAPKSVTVPIAVSVSGPLGGIVPVTSVVVFCVGIFGSIFGE
;
A
#
# COMPACT_ATOMS: atom_id res chain seq x y z
N PRO A 1 15.17 -17.21 -31.38
CA PRO A 1 14.86 -18.30 -30.38
C PRO A 1 15.34 -17.97 -28.96
N ARG A 2 16.54 -17.37 -28.77
CA ARG A 2 17.06 -17.00 -27.45
C ARG A 2 16.16 -16.00 -26.70
N THR A 3 15.66 -15.00 -27.38
CA THR A 3 14.77 -13.96 -26.77
C THR A 3 13.44 -14.47 -26.22
N MET A 4 12.89 -15.57 -26.76
CA MET A 4 11.67 -16.18 -26.24
C MET A 4 11.90 -17.00 -24.98
N ILE A 5 13.02 -17.72 -24.91
CA ILE A 5 13.40 -18.50 -23.72
C ILE A 5 13.73 -17.55 -22.56
N ASP A 6 14.42 -16.42 -22.85
CA ASP A 6 14.74 -15.41 -21.86
C ASP A 6 13.47 -14.74 -21.30
N LYS A 7 12.51 -14.40 -22.17
CA LYS A 7 11.21 -13.83 -21.73
C LYS A 7 10.38 -14.84 -20.92
N ALA A 8 10.36 -16.10 -21.30
CA ALA A 8 9.66 -17.15 -20.55
C ALA A 8 10.26 -17.35 -19.15
N PHE A 9 11.58 -17.29 -19.03
CA PHE A 9 12.27 -17.37 -17.73
C PHE A 9 12.00 -16.15 -16.85
N LEU A 10 12.10 -14.94 -17.43
CA LEU A 10 11.84 -13.67 -16.74
C LEU A 10 10.38 -13.51 -16.28
N SER A 11 9.44 -14.20 -16.91
CA SER A 11 8.02 -14.21 -16.52
C SER A 11 7.64 -15.34 -15.57
N THR A 12 8.61 -16.14 -15.08
CA THR A 12 8.36 -17.22 -14.13
C THR A 12 7.99 -16.64 -12.75
N ASP A 13 7.00 -17.23 -12.09
CA ASP A 13 6.50 -16.79 -10.79
C ASP A 13 7.62 -16.64 -9.76
N LEU A 14 8.48 -17.66 -9.68
CA LEU A 14 9.62 -17.67 -8.76
C LEU A 14 10.60 -16.53 -9.02
N PHE A 15 10.86 -16.22 -10.31
CA PHE A 15 11.76 -15.13 -10.68
C PHE A 15 11.18 -13.77 -10.28
N LEU A 16 9.92 -13.50 -10.61
CA LEU A 16 9.26 -12.22 -10.30
C LEU A 16 9.14 -12.00 -8.79
N LEU A 17 8.89 -13.06 -8.05
CA LEU A 17 8.83 -13.03 -6.58
C LEU A 17 10.21 -12.74 -5.99
N THR A 18 11.22 -13.46 -6.43
CA THR A 18 12.63 -13.26 -6.00
C THR A 18 13.13 -11.87 -6.38
N LEU A 19 12.79 -11.40 -7.57
CA LEU A 19 13.12 -10.05 -8.03
C LEU A 19 12.52 -9.00 -7.09
N THR A 20 11.23 -9.12 -6.75
CA THR A 20 10.54 -8.16 -5.86
C THR A 20 11.20 -8.10 -4.49
N VAL A 21 11.43 -9.25 -3.87
CA VAL A 21 12.10 -9.36 -2.57
C VAL A 21 13.54 -8.85 -2.65
N GLY A 22 14.28 -9.21 -3.70
CA GLY A 22 15.66 -8.78 -3.93
C GLY A 22 15.77 -7.26 -4.09
N LEU A 23 14.88 -6.65 -4.88
CA LEU A 23 14.82 -5.19 -5.04
C LEU A 23 14.48 -4.49 -3.73
N TYR A 24 13.60 -5.08 -2.91
CA TYR A 24 13.30 -4.54 -1.59
C TYR A 24 14.50 -4.60 -0.64
N CYS A 25 15.23 -5.71 -0.63
CA CYS A 25 16.47 -5.85 0.15
C CYS A 25 17.53 -4.84 -0.30
N LEU A 26 17.71 -4.66 -1.61
CA LEU A 26 18.60 -3.65 -2.18
C LEU A 26 18.17 -2.24 -1.81
N GLY A 27 16.87 -1.92 -1.94
CA GLY A 27 16.29 -0.65 -1.52
C GLY A 27 16.55 -0.35 -0.05
N THR A 28 16.40 -1.36 0.81
CA THR A 28 16.69 -1.25 2.24
C THR A 28 18.18 -1.01 2.52
N ALA A 29 19.06 -1.69 1.79
CA ALA A 29 20.50 -1.47 1.91
C ALA A 29 20.92 -0.06 1.50
N VAL A 30 20.33 0.46 0.41
CA VAL A 30 20.56 1.83 -0.07
C VAL A 30 20.04 2.85 0.96
N TYR A 31 18.83 2.64 1.47
CA TYR A 31 18.22 3.52 2.47
C TYR A 31 19.04 3.59 3.77
N ARG A 32 19.57 2.46 4.25
CA ARG A 32 20.44 2.43 5.44
C ARG A 32 21.71 3.25 5.27
N ARG A 33 22.19 3.40 4.03
CA ARG A 33 23.43 4.15 3.72
C ARG A 33 23.18 5.65 3.55
N ILE A 34 22.07 6.04 2.96
CA ILE A 34 21.79 7.43 2.55
C ILE A 34 20.87 8.16 3.55
N ARG A 35 19.98 7.41 4.27
CA ARG A 35 19.02 7.91 5.28
C ARG A 35 18.19 9.12 4.82
N MET A 36 17.87 9.21 3.53
CA MET A 36 16.97 10.23 3.00
C MET A 36 15.51 9.73 3.00
N PRO A 37 14.53 10.46 3.55
CA PRO A 37 13.12 10.04 3.58
C PRO A 37 12.54 9.76 2.19
N LEU A 38 12.99 10.51 1.17
CA LEU A 38 12.59 10.31 -0.23
C LEU A 38 13.07 8.98 -0.83
N LEU A 39 14.13 8.37 -0.28
CA LEU A 39 14.65 7.07 -0.71
C LEU A 39 14.05 5.91 0.11
N HIS A 40 12.81 6.06 0.59
CA HIS A 40 12.14 4.99 1.32
C HIS A 40 12.20 3.67 0.52
N PRO A 41 12.57 2.52 1.16
CA PRO A 41 12.81 1.26 0.45
C PRO A 41 11.63 0.82 -0.42
N VAL A 42 10.40 1.04 0.07
CA VAL A 42 9.17 0.71 -0.66
C VAL A 42 9.05 1.51 -1.95
N LEU A 43 9.37 2.82 -1.93
CA LEU A 43 9.31 3.68 -3.11
C LEU A 43 10.35 3.26 -4.15
N LEU A 44 11.58 2.99 -3.71
CA LEU A 44 12.66 2.50 -4.58
C LEU A 44 12.27 1.18 -5.26
N THR A 45 11.73 0.23 -4.48
CA THR A 45 11.27 -1.06 -4.98
C THR A 45 10.14 -0.89 -5.98
N PHE A 46 9.15 -0.07 -5.67
CA PHE A 46 8.01 0.20 -6.55
C PHE A 46 8.45 0.75 -7.91
N VAL A 47 9.31 1.78 -7.91
CA VAL A 47 9.85 2.35 -9.16
C VAL A 47 10.69 1.34 -9.91
N ALA A 48 11.57 0.60 -9.22
CA ALA A 48 12.43 -0.40 -9.85
C ALA A 48 11.64 -1.54 -10.48
N VAL A 49 10.59 -2.04 -9.82
CA VAL A 49 9.70 -3.06 -10.38
C VAL A 49 8.98 -2.54 -11.62
N ILE A 50 8.43 -1.32 -11.59
CA ILE A 50 7.74 -0.74 -12.76
C ILE A 50 8.71 -0.61 -13.93
N VAL A 51 9.90 -0.08 -13.70
CA VAL A 51 10.93 0.06 -14.76
C VAL A 51 11.31 -1.29 -15.34
N PHE A 52 11.50 -2.30 -14.47
CA PHE A 52 11.82 -3.66 -14.91
C PHE A 52 10.70 -4.28 -15.75
N LEU A 53 9.44 -4.22 -15.29
CA LEU A 53 8.30 -4.76 -16.02
C LEU A 53 8.14 -4.11 -17.40
N ARG A 54 8.34 -2.79 -17.49
CA ARG A 54 8.32 -2.06 -18.75
C ARG A 54 9.48 -2.47 -19.67
N ALA A 55 10.68 -2.61 -19.14
CA ALA A 55 11.87 -3.00 -19.92
C ALA A 55 11.78 -4.45 -20.41
N ALA A 56 11.19 -5.35 -19.61
CA ALA A 56 10.99 -6.76 -19.96
C ALA A 56 9.71 -7.01 -20.77
N ASP A 57 8.87 -5.98 -20.99
CA ASP A 57 7.58 -6.09 -21.70
C ASP A 57 6.65 -7.13 -21.05
N ILE A 58 6.62 -7.16 -19.69
CA ILE A 58 5.78 -8.05 -18.90
C ILE A 58 4.53 -7.29 -18.47
N GLY A 59 3.34 -7.84 -18.79
CA GLY A 59 2.06 -7.25 -18.41
C GLY A 59 1.85 -7.29 -16.89
N TYR A 60 1.23 -6.25 -16.33
CA TYR A 60 0.92 -6.15 -14.91
C TYR A 60 0.09 -7.34 -14.39
N ALA A 61 -0.88 -7.82 -15.18
CA ALA A 61 -1.69 -8.99 -14.82
C ALA A 61 -0.84 -10.23 -14.54
N ARG A 62 0.19 -10.48 -15.37
CA ARG A 62 1.13 -11.58 -15.16
C ARG A 62 1.97 -11.41 -13.88
N TYR A 63 2.41 -10.20 -13.60
CA TYR A 63 3.14 -9.89 -12.37
C TYR A 63 2.26 -10.11 -11.14
N GLN A 64 1.00 -9.68 -11.17
CA GLN A 64 0.05 -9.84 -10.09
C GLN A 64 -0.24 -11.32 -9.78
N GLU A 65 -0.42 -12.16 -10.81
CA GLU A 65 -0.56 -13.60 -10.64
C GLU A 65 0.67 -14.21 -9.97
N ALA A 66 1.85 -13.88 -10.47
CA ALA A 66 3.12 -14.41 -9.96
C ALA A 66 3.41 -14.02 -8.50
N THR A 67 2.94 -12.84 -8.08
CA THR A 67 3.15 -12.31 -6.72
C THR A 67 1.96 -12.52 -5.78
N GLY A 68 0.94 -13.27 -6.17
CA GLY A 68 -0.27 -13.53 -5.37
C GLY A 68 0.01 -14.10 -3.98
N ILE A 69 1.13 -14.80 -3.79
CA ILE A 69 1.55 -15.27 -2.47
C ILE A 69 1.87 -14.11 -1.51
N LEU A 70 2.32 -12.97 -2.02
CA LEU A 70 2.56 -11.77 -1.20
C LEU A 70 1.23 -11.16 -0.74
N ASP A 71 0.20 -11.17 -1.57
CA ASP A 71 -1.15 -10.73 -1.20
C ASP A 71 -1.74 -11.63 -0.10
N PHE A 72 -1.54 -12.94 -0.22
CA PHE A 72 -1.93 -13.89 0.82
C PHE A 72 -1.17 -13.64 2.14
N ALA A 73 0.15 -13.46 2.09
CA ALA A 73 0.97 -13.15 3.25
C ALA A 73 0.55 -11.82 3.91
N LEU A 74 0.15 -10.84 3.10
CA LEU A 74 -0.38 -9.57 3.59
C LEU A 74 -1.68 -9.78 4.37
N GLY A 75 -2.60 -10.61 3.88
CA GLY A 75 -3.82 -10.98 4.61
C GLY A 75 -3.53 -11.61 5.96
N MET A 76 -2.56 -12.53 6.04
CA MET A 76 -2.14 -13.14 7.30
C MET A 76 -1.52 -12.13 8.27
N SER A 77 -0.78 -11.15 7.77
CA SER A 77 -0.19 -10.10 8.61
C SER A 77 -1.24 -9.22 9.29
N VAL A 78 -2.38 -8.98 8.64
CA VAL A 78 -3.51 -8.25 9.24
C VAL A 78 -4.11 -9.02 10.42
N VAL A 79 -4.23 -10.35 10.30
CA VAL A 79 -4.68 -11.20 11.42
C VAL A 79 -3.70 -11.16 12.59
N ALA A 80 -2.39 -11.22 12.29
CA ALA A 80 -1.35 -11.11 13.33
C ALA A 80 -1.39 -9.77 14.06
N LEU A 81 -1.66 -8.66 13.35
CA LEU A 81 -1.88 -7.35 13.98
C LEU A 81 -3.09 -7.35 14.91
N GLY A 82 -4.16 -8.04 14.55
CA GLY A 82 -5.33 -8.23 15.42
C GLY A 82 -4.97 -8.95 16.72
N TYR A 83 -4.11 -9.95 16.66
CA TYR A 83 -3.63 -10.67 17.83
C TYR A 83 -2.77 -9.77 18.74
N LEU A 84 -1.86 -8.98 18.18
CA LEU A 84 -1.07 -8.00 18.94
C LEU A 84 -1.96 -6.97 19.66
N LEU A 85 -3.02 -6.51 19.00
CA LEU A 85 -4.03 -5.64 19.62
C LEU A 85 -4.73 -6.32 20.79
N TYR A 86 -5.08 -7.61 20.61
CA TYR A 86 -5.72 -8.39 21.66
C TYR A 86 -4.82 -8.53 22.91
N GLU A 87 -3.54 -8.78 22.76
CA GLU A 87 -2.59 -8.85 23.89
C GLU A 87 -2.51 -7.53 24.67
N GLN A 88 -2.72 -6.39 24.00
CA GLN A 88 -2.67 -5.07 24.62
C GLN A 88 -4.01 -4.59 25.18
N VAL A 89 -5.08 -5.36 24.98
CA VAL A 89 -6.44 -5.00 25.47
C VAL A 89 -6.48 -4.77 26.99
N GLU A 90 -5.71 -5.53 27.77
CA GLU A 90 -5.68 -5.36 29.21
C GLU A 90 -5.12 -3.99 29.65
N GLN A 91 -4.12 -3.47 28.92
CA GLN A 91 -3.57 -2.13 29.17
C GLN A 91 -4.56 -1.03 28.77
N LEU A 92 -5.44 -1.31 27.81
CA LEU A 92 -6.45 -0.39 27.30
C LEU A 92 -7.77 -0.43 28.09
N ARG A 93 -8.01 -1.43 28.93
CA ARG A 93 -9.31 -1.63 29.63
C ARG A 93 -9.80 -0.39 30.37
N GLY A 94 -8.90 0.40 30.96
CA GLY A 94 -9.27 1.65 31.66
C GLY A 94 -9.56 2.84 30.73
N SER A 95 -9.19 2.74 29.43
CA SER A 95 -9.25 3.83 28.45
C SER A 95 -9.97 3.47 27.16
N LEU A 96 -10.64 2.33 27.11
CA LEU A 96 -11.31 1.84 25.89
C LEU A 96 -12.35 2.82 25.35
N LEU A 97 -13.14 3.41 26.24
CA LEU A 97 -14.18 4.35 25.85
C LEU A 97 -13.60 5.67 25.29
N PRO A 98 -12.67 6.37 25.99
CA PRO A 98 -12.01 7.55 25.46
C PRO A 98 -11.26 7.28 24.13
N VAL A 99 -10.51 6.17 24.06
CA VAL A 99 -9.77 5.79 22.85
C VAL A 99 -10.73 5.50 21.69
N GLY A 100 -11.81 4.75 21.96
CA GLY A 100 -12.81 4.45 20.95
C GLY A 100 -13.50 5.71 20.40
N ILE A 101 -13.92 6.62 21.29
CA ILE A 101 -14.54 7.89 20.89
C ILE A 101 -13.57 8.76 20.08
N ALA A 102 -12.31 8.89 20.56
CA ALA A 102 -11.29 9.68 19.89
C ALA A 102 -10.97 9.12 18.49
N THR A 103 -10.83 7.80 18.36
CA THR A 103 -10.57 7.13 17.10
C THR A 103 -11.75 7.31 16.14
N LEU A 104 -12.98 7.10 16.62
CA LEU A 104 -14.18 7.27 15.78
C LEU A 104 -14.33 8.72 15.31
N ALA A 105 -14.16 9.68 16.20
CA ALA A 105 -14.20 11.10 15.87
C ALA A 105 -13.11 11.48 14.86
N GLY A 106 -11.88 10.98 15.04
CA GLY A 106 -10.76 11.17 14.12
C GLY A 106 -11.03 10.57 12.74
N CYS A 107 -11.57 9.36 12.68
CA CYS A 107 -11.94 8.72 11.42
C CYS A 107 -13.03 9.51 10.67
N VAL A 108 -14.11 9.89 11.36
CA VAL A 108 -15.20 10.68 10.78
C VAL A 108 -14.69 12.04 10.29
N ALA A 109 -13.95 12.77 11.11
CA ALA A 109 -13.36 14.04 10.73
C ALA A 109 -12.39 13.90 9.54
N GLY A 110 -11.56 12.86 9.54
CA GLY A 110 -10.60 12.56 8.47
C GLY A 110 -11.27 12.27 7.12
N VAL A 111 -12.31 11.45 7.11
CA VAL A 111 -13.07 11.13 5.89
C VAL A 111 -13.85 12.35 5.41
N LEU A 112 -14.59 13.03 6.30
CA LEU A 112 -15.38 14.19 5.94
C LEU A 112 -14.51 15.33 5.39
N SER A 113 -13.38 15.64 6.04
CA SER A 113 -12.48 16.70 5.58
C SER A 113 -11.98 16.46 4.15
N VAL A 114 -11.57 15.22 3.84
CA VAL A 114 -11.09 14.85 2.50
C VAL A 114 -12.20 14.95 1.46
N VAL A 115 -13.37 14.41 1.78
CA VAL A 115 -14.53 14.45 0.88
C VAL A 115 -14.96 15.89 0.60
N TYR A 116 -15.09 16.73 1.63
CA TYR A 116 -15.46 18.13 1.45
C TYR A 116 -14.41 18.93 0.65
N ILE A 117 -13.13 18.75 0.95
CA ILE A 117 -12.05 19.41 0.19
C ILE A 117 -12.08 18.98 -1.27
N ALA A 118 -12.18 17.68 -1.54
CA ALA A 118 -12.21 17.19 -2.92
C ALA A 118 -13.46 17.64 -3.68
N MET A 119 -14.63 17.71 -3.02
CA MET A 119 -15.84 18.29 -3.60
C MET A 119 -15.66 19.77 -3.95
N ALA A 120 -14.99 20.54 -3.10
CA ALA A 120 -14.71 21.95 -3.37
C ALA A 120 -13.81 22.14 -4.60
N PHE A 121 -12.95 21.16 -4.90
CA PHE A 121 -12.15 21.11 -6.14
C PHE A 121 -12.90 20.49 -7.33
N GLY A 122 -14.18 20.16 -7.20
CA GLY A 122 -14.98 19.60 -8.29
C GLY A 122 -14.70 18.13 -8.62
N ALA A 123 -14.15 17.36 -7.67
CA ALA A 123 -13.88 15.95 -7.89
C ALA A 123 -15.16 15.14 -8.10
N GLY A 124 -15.17 14.28 -9.12
CA GLY A 124 -16.28 13.36 -9.38
C GLY A 124 -16.39 12.26 -8.32
N ARG A 125 -17.53 11.57 -8.29
CA ARG A 125 -17.83 10.52 -7.30
C ARG A 125 -16.78 9.40 -7.27
N GLU A 126 -16.28 8.99 -8.42
CA GLU A 126 -15.25 7.94 -8.53
C GLU A 126 -13.96 8.34 -7.81
N ILE A 127 -13.53 9.60 -7.95
CA ILE A 127 -12.36 10.15 -7.27
C ILE A 127 -12.62 10.25 -5.76
N LEU A 128 -13.79 10.74 -5.35
CA LEU A 128 -14.19 10.83 -3.94
C LEU A 128 -14.11 9.45 -3.26
N ASN A 129 -14.69 8.42 -3.89
CA ASN A 129 -14.68 7.06 -3.38
C ASN A 129 -13.27 6.46 -3.35
N SER A 130 -12.38 6.92 -4.25
CA SER A 130 -10.98 6.46 -4.27
C SER A 130 -10.14 7.05 -3.15
N ILE A 131 -10.37 8.33 -2.79
CA ILE A 131 -9.54 9.04 -1.80
C ILE A 131 -10.12 8.99 -0.37
N ALA A 132 -11.40 8.68 -0.21
CA ALA A 132 -12.05 8.60 1.10
C ALA A 132 -11.28 7.67 2.08
N PRO A 133 -10.85 6.44 1.69
CA PRO A 133 -10.14 5.53 2.57
C PRO A 133 -8.63 5.81 2.66
N LYS A 134 -8.14 7.02 2.40
CA LYS A 134 -6.72 7.37 2.34
C LYS A 134 -5.91 7.13 3.62
N SER A 135 -6.57 7.03 4.76
CA SER A 135 -5.95 6.97 6.09
C SER A 135 -5.86 5.56 6.68
N VAL A 136 -6.10 4.54 5.86
CA VAL A 136 -5.96 3.13 6.22
C VAL A 136 -4.86 2.47 5.38
N THR A 137 -4.57 1.20 5.65
CA THR A 137 -3.58 0.44 4.84
C THR A 137 -4.08 0.19 3.43
N VAL A 138 -3.17 0.07 2.45
CA VAL A 138 -3.52 -0.14 1.03
C VAL A 138 -4.52 -1.28 0.80
N PRO A 139 -4.37 -2.49 1.40
CA PRO A 139 -5.33 -3.57 1.19
C PRO A 139 -6.74 -3.24 1.66
N ILE A 140 -6.85 -2.59 2.82
CA ILE A 140 -8.14 -2.17 3.38
C ILE A 140 -8.76 -1.06 2.53
N ALA A 141 -7.95 -0.09 2.11
CA ALA A 141 -8.42 0.99 1.24
C ALA A 141 -8.97 0.46 -0.09
N VAL A 142 -8.27 -0.48 -0.71
CA VAL A 142 -8.69 -1.11 -1.98
C VAL A 142 -9.96 -1.92 -1.81
N SER A 143 -10.07 -2.71 -0.74
CA SER A 143 -11.25 -3.51 -0.46
C SER A 143 -12.52 -2.68 -0.18
N VAL A 144 -12.34 -1.44 0.30
CA VAL A 144 -13.44 -0.49 0.52
C VAL A 144 -13.77 0.30 -0.73
N SER A 145 -12.75 0.84 -1.42
CA SER A 145 -12.99 1.74 -2.57
C SER A 145 -13.53 1.01 -3.80
N GLY A 146 -13.12 -0.24 -4.05
CA GLY A 146 -13.56 -1.02 -5.20
C GLY A 146 -15.08 -1.21 -5.26
N PRO A 147 -15.72 -1.79 -4.24
CA PRO A 147 -17.19 -1.95 -4.19
C PRO A 147 -17.97 -0.62 -4.22
N LEU A 148 -17.37 0.48 -3.76
CA LEU A 148 -17.98 1.81 -3.82
C LEU A 148 -17.86 2.48 -5.20
N GLY A 149 -17.24 1.81 -6.18
CA GLY A 149 -17.03 2.38 -7.51
C GLY A 149 -15.87 3.37 -7.57
N GLY A 150 -14.91 3.27 -6.66
CA GLY A 150 -13.66 4.02 -6.72
C GLY A 150 -12.66 3.38 -7.68
N ILE A 151 -11.70 4.17 -8.12
CA ILE A 151 -10.62 3.75 -9.02
C ILE A 151 -9.48 3.14 -8.18
N VAL A 152 -9.42 1.81 -8.10
CA VAL A 152 -8.47 1.06 -7.25
C VAL A 152 -7.01 1.52 -7.39
N PRO A 153 -6.44 1.72 -8.59
CA PRO A 153 -5.08 2.25 -8.74
C PRO A 153 -4.90 3.63 -8.10
N VAL A 154 -5.89 4.51 -8.22
CA VAL A 154 -5.84 5.85 -7.60
C VAL A 154 -5.84 5.74 -6.08
N THR A 155 -6.70 4.89 -5.52
CA THR A 155 -6.74 4.60 -4.08
C THR A 155 -5.37 4.16 -3.58
N SER A 156 -4.74 3.20 -4.24
CA SER A 156 -3.44 2.65 -3.85
C SER A 156 -2.35 3.73 -3.85
N VAL A 157 -2.29 4.54 -4.90
CA VAL A 157 -1.31 5.64 -5.01
C VAL A 157 -1.54 6.69 -3.93
N VAL A 158 -2.77 7.08 -3.67
CA VAL A 158 -3.10 8.11 -2.66
C VAL A 158 -2.73 7.64 -1.26
N VAL A 159 -3.10 6.40 -0.87
CA VAL A 159 -2.74 5.83 0.43
C VAL A 159 -1.22 5.77 0.59
N PHE A 160 -0.52 5.37 -0.47
CA PHE A 160 0.94 5.30 -0.47
C PHE A 160 1.58 6.69 -0.30
N CYS A 161 1.10 7.70 -1.04
CA CYS A 161 1.57 9.08 -0.90
C CYS A 161 1.34 9.61 0.52
N VAL A 162 0.14 9.40 1.08
CA VAL A 162 -0.17 9.81 2.46
C VAL A 162 0.76 9.13 3.47
N GLY A 163 1.08 7.85 3.28
CA GLY A 163 2.03 7.12 4.11
C GLY A 163 3.45 7.71 4.06
N ILE A 164 3.93 8.07 2.86
CA ILE A 164 5.23 8.74 2.70
C ILE A 164 5.23 10.11 3.38
N PHE A 165 4.21 10.94 3.13
CA PHE A 165 4.09 12.24 3.79
C PHE A 165 4.05 12.09 5.31
N GLY A 166 3.29 11.12 5.83
CA GLY A 166 3.25 10.82 7.26
C GLY A 166 4.62 10.43 7.83
N SER A 167 5.42 9.67 7.07
CA SER A 167 6.76 9.27 7.51
C SER A 167 7.80 10.41 7.45
N ILE A 168 7.57 11.43 6.63
CA ILE A 168 8.46 12.60 6.51
C ILE A 168 8.15 13.66 7.58
N PHE A 169 6.87 13.88 7.85
CA PHE A 169 6.39 14.96 8.74
C PHE A 169 5.91 14.48 10.12
N GLY A 170 5.92 13.17 10.35
CA GLY A 170 5.38 12.55 11.57
C GLY A 170 6.41 12.31 12.68
N GLU A 171 7.59 12.97 12.66
CA GLU A 171 8.57 12.96 13.77
C GLU A 171 8.19 13.95 14.88
#